data_560eab11e3c5fe81a0214ba8ad1c2b1f
#
_entry.id   560eab11e3c5fe81a0214ba8ad1c2b1f
#
_cell.length_a   1.000
_cell.length_b   1.000
_cell.length_c   1.000
_cell.angle_alpha   90.00
_cell.angle_beta   90.00
_cell.angle_gamma   90.00
#
_symmetry.space_group_name_H-M   'P 1'
#
loop_
_entity.id
_entity.type
_entity.pdbx_description
1 polymer ?
#
loop_
_entity_poly.entity_id
_entity_poly.type
_entity_poly.pdbx_seq_one_letter_code
_entity_poly.pdbx_strand_id
1 'polypeptide(L)'
;MDSSIIAAISAILGTTVGGLSTFATTFLNQRYAMRRDILAKDVANREQLYSEFLKEVGNLYFDSVNRTLDDTSQQASLITMYSLVGRIRMISSEAVLTSAEKVADDIVESYKRPPTTFQEFQQSWEASNAWHEFTKACRAERQSMLGRL
;
A
#
# COMPACT_ATOMS: atom_id res chain seq x y z
N MET A 1 -0.53 -9.10 68.44
CA MET A 1 -1.07 -9.06 67.05
C MET A 1 -0.72 -10.40 66.42
N ASP A 2 -1.72 -11.15 66.04
CA ASP A 2 -1.53 -12.54 65.61
C ASP A 2 -0.82 -12.60 64.24
N SER A 3 0.20 -13.45 64.14
CA SER A 3 0.99 -13.68 62.95
C SER A 3 0.11 -14.05 61.72
N SER A 4 -1.07 -14.60 61.96
CA SER A 4 -2.07 -14.92 60.96
C SER A 4 -2.68 -13.68 60.28
N ILE A 5 -2.86 -12.57 61.01
CA ILE A 5 -3.39 -11.33 60.46
C ILE A 5 -2.36 -10.66 59.54
N ILE A 6 -1.10 -10.67 59.95
CA ILE A 6 0.00 -10.13 59.15
C ILE A 6 0.18 -10.92 57.84
N ALA A 7 0.09 -12.25 57.94
CA ALA A 7 0.15 -13.11 56.72
C ALA A 7 -1.03 -12.87 55.79
N ALA A 8 -2.24 -12.68 56.29
CA ALA A 8 -3.43 -12.40 55.48
C ALA A 8 -3.34 -11.04 54.75
N ILE A 9 -2.87 -10.00 55.46
CA ILE A 9 -2.67 -8.66 54.88
C ILE A 9 -1.59 -8.69 53.79
N SER A 10 -0.49 -9.40 54.04
CA SER A 10 0.59 -9.55 53.07
C SER A 10 0.14 -10.28 51.78
N ALA A 11 -0.70 -11.30 51.92
CA ALA A 11 -1.25 -12.03 50.78
C ALA A 11 -2.20 -11.14 49.93
N ILE A 12 -3.04 -10.34 50.57
CA ILE A 12 -3.95 -9.41 49.88
C ILE A 12 -3.16 -8.30 49.17
N LEU A 13 -2.14 -7.73 49.78
CA LEU A 13 -1.29 -6.71 49.18
C LEU A 13 -0.48 -7.28 48.01
N GLY A 14 0.02 -8.50 48.13
CA GLY A 14 0.76 -9.16 47.02
C GLY A 14 -0.11 -9.44 45.80
N THR A 15 -1.35 -9.87 46.01
CA THR A 15 -2.29 -10.15 44.88
C THR A 15 -2.77 -8.88 44.20
N THR A 16 -3.00 -7.80 44.93
CA THR A 16 -3.41 -6.52 44.33
C THR A 16 -2.30 -5.88 43.51
N VAL A 17 -1.07 -5.87 43.98
CA VAL A 17 0.08 -5.34 43.25
C VAL A 17 0.38 -6.21 42.01
N GLY A 18 0.35 -7.53 42.13
CA GLY A 18 0.54 -8.46 41.03
C GLY A 18 -0.56 -8.32 39.94
N GLY A 19 -1.81 -8.21 40.35
CA GLY A 19 -2.95 -8.05 39.47
C GLY A 19 -2.90 -6.74 38.65
N LEU A 20 -2.58 -5.62 39.30
CA LEU A 20 -2.46 -4.32 38.63
C LEU A 20 -1.29 -4.28 37.64
N SER A 21 -0.16 -4.88 37.98
CA SER A 21 1.00 -4.96 37.07
C SER A 21 0.69 -5.78 35.82
N THR A 22 0.03 -6.93 36.00
CA THR A 22 -0.37 -7.80 34.88
C THR A 22 -1.40 -7.11 33.97
N PHE A 23 -2.38 -6.42 34.57
CA PHE A 23 -3.40 -5.69 33.85
C PHE A 23 -2.77 -4.55 33.01
N ALA A 24 -1.89 -3.75 33.59
CA ALA A 24 -1.21 -2.66 32.88
C ALA A 24 -0.36 -3.18 31.73
N THR A 25 0.40 -4.26 31.94
CA THR A 25 1.23 -4.86 30.89
C THR A 25 0.39 -5.44 29.75
N THR A 26 -0.70 -6.15 30.09
CA THR A 26 -1.60 -6.72 29.09
C THR A 26 -2.28 -5.63 28.28
N PHE A 27 -2.76 -4.57 28.92
CA PHE A 27 -3.41 -3.44 28.24
C PHE A 27 -2.46 -2.71 27.28
N LEU A 28 -1.23 -2.46 27.71
CA LEU A 28 -0.22 -1.84 26.84
C LEU A 28 0.13 -2.75 25.65
N ASN A 29 0.36 -4.04 25.90
CA ASN A 29 0.67 -5.00 24.83
C ASN A 29 -0.47 -5.12 23.81
N GLN A 30 -1.73 -5.17 24.25
CA GLN A 30 -2.88 -5.18 23.35
C GLN A 30 -2.96 -3.91 22.49
N ARG A 31 -2.68 -2.74 23.08
CA ARG A 31 -2.69 -1.47 22.36
C ARG A 31 -1.59 -1.38 21.30
N TYR A 32 -0.39 -1.91 21.61
CA TYR A 32 0.71 -2.00 20.63
C TYR A 32 0.41 -3.02 19.53
N ALA A 33 -0.14 -4.18 19.87
CA ALA A 33 -0.54 -5.19 18.89
C ALA A 33 -1.60 -4.64 17.92
N MET A 34 -2.63 -3.98 18.44
CA MET A 34 -3.68 -3.38 17.61
C MET A 34 -3.13 -2.32 16.63
N ARG A 35 -2.20 -1.48 17.05
CA ARG A 35 -1.57 -0.50 16.19
C ARG A 35 -0.76 -1.16 15.06
N ARG A 36 -0.02 -2.22 15.38
CA ARG A 36 0.73 -3.00 14.38
C ARG A 36 -0.19 -3.66 13.36
N ASP A 37 -1.30 -4.23 13.81
CA ASP A 37 -2.28 -4.87 12.94
C ASP A 37 -2.94 -3.88 11.99
N ILE A 38 -3.31 -2.68 12.47
CA ILE A 38 -3.88 -1.62 11.64
C ILE A 38 -2.86 -1.17 10.58
N LEU A 39 -1.62 -0.92 10.97
CA LEU A 39 -0.55 -0.54 10.05
C LEU A 39 -0.24 -1.63 9.01
N ALA A 40 -0.18 -2.89 9.44
CA ALA A 40 0.04 -4.02 8.53
C ALA A 40 -1.08 -4.13 7.49
N LYS A 41 -2.34 -3.95 7.90
CA LYS A 41 -3.49 -3.94 6.98
C LYS A 41 -3.43 -2.74 6.01
N ASP A 42 -3.06 -1.56 6.48
CA ASP A 42 -2.95 -0.38 5.63
C ASP A 42 -1.84 -0.55 4.59
N VAL A 43 -0.67 -1.08 4.98
CA VAL A 43 0.40 -1.42 4.03
C VAL A 43 -0.06 -2.45 3.01
N ALA A 44 -0.71 -3.53 3.45
CA ALA A 44 -1.20 -4.58 2.54
C ALA A 44 -2.24 -4.05 1.55
N ASN A 45 -3.17 -3.22 2.00
CA ASN A 45 -4.19 -2.60 1.14
C ASN A 45 -3.57 -1.69 0.07
N ARG A 46 -2.53 -0.92 0.42
CA ARG A 46 -1.81 -0.08 -0.54
C ARG A 46 -1.02 -0.93 -1.53
N GLU A 47 -0.32 -1.96 -1.08
CA GLU A 47 0.41 -2.88 -1.96
C GLU A 47 -0.53 -3.56 -2.97
N GLN A 48 -1.71 -3.97 -2.53
CA GLN A 48 -2.74 -4.53 -3.41
C GLN A 48 -3.18 -3.49 -4.45
N LEU A 49 -3.50 -2.26 -4.02
CA LEU A 49 -3.92 -1.19 -4.93
C LEU A 49 -2.85 -0.87 -5.97
N TYR A 50 -1.58 -0.79 -5.56
CA TYR A 50 -0.48 -0.52 -6.49
C TYR A 50 -0.27 -1.67 -7.49
N SER A 51 -0.44 -2.91 -7.02
CA SER A 51 -0.39 -4.09 -7.90
C SER A 51 -1.54 -4.11 -8.91
N GLU A 52 -2.77 -3.77 -8.49
CA GLU A 52 -3.92 -3.63 -9.39
C GLU A 52 -3.68 -2.54 -10.44
N PHE A 53 -3.16 -1.38 -10.02
CA PHE A 53 -2.81 -0.29 -10.93
C PHE A 53 -1.75 -0.71 -11.95
N LEU A 54 -0.64 -1.30 -11.50
CA LEU A 54 0.43 -1.76 -12.40
C LEU A 54 -0.05 -2.83 -13.39
N LYS A 55 -0.93 -3.73 -12.95
CA LYS A 55 -1.52 -4.75 -13.84
C LYS A 55 -2.37 -4.11 -14.93
N GLU A 56 -3.25 -3.18 -14.56
CA GLU A 56 -4.14 -2.52 -15.53
C GLU A 56 -3.35 -1.65 -16.52
N VAL A 57 -2.39 -0.89 -16.02
CA VAL A 57 -1.50 -0.10 -16.86
C VAL A 57 -0.68 -0.98 -17.80
N GLY A 58 -0.19 -2.14 -17.32
CA GLY A 58 0.51 -3.12 -18.15
C GLY A 58 -0.36 -3.65 -19.31
N ASN A 59 -1.62 -3.97 -19.01
CA ASN A 59 -2.59 -4.41 -20.03
C ASN A 59 -2.84 -3.32 -21.07
N LEU A 60 -3.08 -2.08 -20.62
CA LEU A 60 -3.30 -0.94 -21.52
C LEU A 60 -2.08 -0.63 -22.37
N TYR A 61 -0.88 -0.70 -21.77
CA TYR A 61 0.35 -0.48 -22.52
C TYR A 61 0.57 -1.54 -23.60
N PHE A 62 0.34 -2.82 -23.25
CA PHE A 62 0.37 -3.92 -24.22
C PHE A 62 -0.66 -3.71 -25.34
N ASP A 63 -1.88 -3.30 -25.01
CA ASP A 63 -2.91 -3.00 -25.99
C ASP A 63 -2.53 -1.81 -26.88
N SER A 64 -1.94 -0.76 -26.32
CA SER A 64 -1.53 0.42 -27.09
C SER A 64 -0.56 0.08 -28.23
N VAL A 65 0.24 -0.99 -28.05
CA VAL A 65 1.18 -1.50 -29.05
C VAL A 65 0.51 -2.41 -30.06
N ASN A 66 -0.32 -3.35 -29.60
CA ASN A 66 -0.86 -4.42 -30.44
C ASN A 66 -2.27 -4.11 -30.99
N ARG A 67 -2.96 -3.13 -30.42
CA ARG A 67 -4.35 -2.77 -30.78
C ARG A 67 -5.28 -3.98 -30.73
N THR A 68 -5.25 -4.71 -29.63
CA THR A 68 -5.99 -5.96 -29.44
C THR A 68 -7.40 -5.75 -28.92
N LEU A 69 -7.65 -4.64 -28.20
CA LEU A 69 -8.95 -4.31 -27.65
C LEU A 69 -9.80 -3.55 -28.68
N ASP A 70 -11.10 -3.79 -28.66
CA ASP A 70 -12.07 -2.94 -29.33
C ASP A 70 -12.27 -1.62 -28.55
N ASP A 71 -12.85 -0.60 -29.18
CA ASP A 71 -13.00 0.74 -28.61
C ASP A 71 -13.74 0.72 -27.27
N THR A 72 -14.72 -0.17 -27.10
CA THR A 72 -15.51 -0.28 -25.85
C THR A 72 -14.69 -0.85 -24.72
N SER A 73 -13.92 -1.93 -24.98
CA SER A 73 -13.04 -2.56 -23.98
C SER A 73 -11.88 -1.65 -23.60
N GLN A 74 -11.32 -0.94 -24.57
CA GLN A 74 -10.28 0.06 -24.35
C GLN A 74 -10.77 1.19 -23.44
N GLN A 75 -11.96 1.74 -23.70
CA GLN A 75 -12.56 2.78 -22.85
C GLN A 75 -12.80 2.27 -21.43
N ALA A 76 -13.33 1.05 -21.27
CA ALA A 76 -13.54 0.44 -19.96
C ALA A 76 -12.24 0.30 -19.15
N SER A 77 -11.16 -0.14 -19.79
CA SER A 77 -9.84 -0.26 -19.17
C SER A 77 -9.23 1.11 -18.79
N LEU A 78 -9.39 2.13 -19.63
CA LEU A 78 -8.97 3.49 -19.30
C LEU A 78 -9.74 4.04 -18.10
N ILE A 79 -11.05 3.84 -18.04
CA ILE A 79 -11.88 4.23 -16.88
C ILE A 79 -11.41 3.51 -15.62
N THR A 80 -11.09 2.22 -15.71
CA THR A 80 -10.56 1.44 -14.59
C THR A 80 -9.23 2.00 -14.12
N MET A 81 -8.30 2.31 -15.01
CA MET A 81 -7.02 2.93 -14.68
C MET A 81 -7.21 4.26 -13.94
N TYR A 82 -8.06 5.17 -14.44
CA TYR A 82 -8.33 6.43 -13.76
C TYR A 82 -9.04 6.25 -12.41
N SER A 83 -9.90 5.25 -12.28
CA SER A 83 -10.50 4.88 -11.00
C SER A 83 -9.43 4.46 -9.97
N LEU A 84 -8.42 3.69 -10.41
CA LEU A 84 -7.30 3.29 -9.56
C LEU A 84 -6.44 4.49 -9.15
N VAL A 85 -6.16 5.44 -10.08
CA VAL A 85 -5.51 6.71 -9.74
C VAL A 85 -6.31 7.49 -8.71
N GLY A 86 -7.65 7.54 -8.84
CA GLY A 86 -8.54 8.14 -7.85
C GLY A 86 -8.41 7.50 -6.47
N ARG A 87 -8.34 6.16 -6.40
CA ARG A 87 -8.11 5.43 -5.14
C ARG A 87 -6.72 5.72 -4.56
N ILE A 88 -5.67 5.78 -5.39
CA ILE A 88 -4.31 6.16 -4.99
C ILE A 88 -4.32 7.56 -4.38
N ARG A 89 -5.02 8.51 -4.99
CA ARG A 89 -5.15 9.89 -4.49
C ARG A 89 -5.72 9.97 -3.08
N MET A 90 -6.65 9.07 -2.72
CA MET A 90 -7.28 9.07 -1.40
C MET A 90 -6.38 8.54 -0.27
N ILE A 91 -5.46 7.62 -0.57
CA ILE A 91 -4.78 6.87 0.50
C ILE A 91 -3.25 6.96 0.45
N SER A 92 -2.66 7.43 -0.66
CA SER A 92 -1.20 7.42 -0.87
C SER A 92 -0.58 8.80 -0.67
N SER A 93 0.73 8.84 -0.57
CA SER A 93 1.49 10.11 -0.52
C SER A 93 1.45 10.83 -1.86
N GLU A 94 1.69 12.15 -1.83
CA GLU A 94 1.76 12.99 -3.03
C GLU A 94 2.80 12.48 -4.04
N ALA A 95 3.93 11.97 -3.57
CA ALA A 95 4.96 11.41 -4.44
C ALA A 95 4.48 10.18 -5.23
N VAL A 96 3.71 9.30 -4.60
CA VAL A 96 3.09 8.14 -5.26
C VAL A 96 2.02 8.59 -6.23
N LEU A 97 1.16 9.53 -5.84
CA LEU A 97 0.12 10.07 -6.70
C LEU A 97 0.70 10.72 -7.96
N THR A 98 1.64 11.65 -7.81
CA THR A 98 2.26 12.36 -8.94
C THR A 98 2.92 11.38 -9.93
N SER A 99 3.58 10.33 -9.41
CA SER A 99 4.19 9.31 -10.27
C SER A 99 3.15 8.41 -10.94
N ALA A 100 2.02 8.10 -10.29
CA ALA A 100 0.92 7.36 -10.89
C ALA A 100 0.24 8.16 -12.03
N GLU A 101 0.04 9.46 -11.83
CA GLU A 101 -0.50 10.36 -12.86
C GLU A 101 0.41 10.42 -14.08
N LYS A 102 1.73 10.52 -13.90
CA LYS A 102 2.68 10.46 -15.02
C LYS A 102 2.59 9.14 -15.79
N VAL A 103 2.46 8.01 -15.09
CA VAL A 103 2.28 6.71 -15.75
C VAL A 103 0.98 6.68 -16.54
N ALA A 104 -0.11 7.22 -16.01
CA ALA A 104 -1.40 7.29 -16.72
C ALA A 104 -1.30 8.19 -17.98
N ASP A 105 -0.61 9.32 -17.87
CA ASP A 105 -0.38 10.21 -19.01
C ASP A 105 0.47 9.53 -20.10
N ASP A 106 1.52 8.80 -19.72
CA ASP A 106 2.35 8.02 -20.67
C ASP A 106 1.50 6.97 -21.41
N ILE A 107 0.55 6.32 -20.73
CA ILE A 107 -0.39 5.38 -21.37
C ILE A 107 -1.24 6.09 -22.42
N VAL A 108 -1.87 7.20 -22.06
CA VAL A 108 -2.71 7.97 -23.00
C VAL A 108 -1.88 8.44 -24.20
N GLU A 109 -0.66 8.87 -23.96
CA GLU A 109 0.25 9.29 -25.04
C GLU A 109 0.65 8.12 -25.94
N SER A 110 0.81 6.90 -25.39
CA SER A 110 1.13 5.70 -26.18
C SER A 110 0.04 5.35 -27.21
N TYR A 111 -1.22 5.65 -26.91
CA TYR A 111 -2.33 5.45 -27.85
C TYR A 111 -2.34 6.43 -29.03
N LYS A 112 -1.68 7.57 -28.92
CA LYS A 112 -1.54 8.54 -30.02
C LYS A 112 -0.44 8.14 -31.02
N ARG A 113 0.46 7.24 -30.62
CA ARG A 113 1.54 6.74 -31.47
C ARG A 113 1.05 5.62 -32.38
N PRO A 114 1.66 5.44 -33.58
CA PRO A 114 1.37 4.28 -34.41
C PRO A 114 1.77 2.98 -33.65
N PRO A 115 1.13 1.85 -34.01
CA PRO A 115 1.54 0.54 -33.47
C PRO A 115 3.02 0.29 -33.75
N THR A 116 3.75 -0.22 -32.76
CA THR A 116 5.20 -0.43 -32.84
C THR A 116 5.53 -1.92 -32.79
N THR A 117 6.75 -2.29 -33.18
CA THR A 117 7.21 -3.68 -33.07
C THR A 117 7.52 -4.03 -31.60
N PHE A 118 7.53 -5.32 -31.27
CA PHE A 118 7.86 -5.79 -29.91
C PHE A 118 9.25 -5.31 -29.43
N GLN A 119 10.23 -5.18 -30.34
CA GLN A 119 11.56 -4.67 -29.98
C GLN A 119 11.54 -3.18 -29.63
N GLU A 120 10.83 -2.36 -30.38
CA GLU A 120 10.64 -0.94 -30.08
C GLU A 120 9.85 -0.75 -28.78
N PHE A 121 8.86 -1.61 -28.55
CA PHE A 121 8.13 -1.70 -27.28
C PHE A 121 9.08 -1.93 -26.12
N GLN A 122 9.93 -2.96 -26.17
CA GLN A 122 10.86 -3.28 -25.09
C GLN A 122 11.84 -2.14 -24.81
N GLN A 123 12.37 -1.49 -25.84
CA GLN A 123 13.24 -0.33 -25.69
C GLN A 123 12.51 0.87 -25.05
N SER A 124 11.26 1.13 -25.45
CA SER A 124 10.48 2.23 -24.88
C SER A 124 10.08 1.95 -23.43
N TRP A 125 9.80 0.69 -23.10
CA TRP A 125 9.53 0.27 -21.73
C TRP A 125 10.75 0.48 -20.79
N GLU A 126 11.93 0.05 -21.23
CA GLU A 126 13.17 0.24 -20.48
C GLU A 126 13.55 1.72 -20.35
N ALA A 127 13.20 2.54 -21.34
CA ALA A 127 13.40 3.98 -21.32
C ALA A 127 12.34 4.75 -20.53
N SER A 128 11.18 4.15 -20.20
CA SER A 128 10.12 4.81 -19.46
C SER A 128 10.51 5.04 -18.01
N ASN A 129 10.84 6.27 -17.70
CA ASN A 129 11.23 6.68 -16.34
C ASN A 129 10.03 6.71 -15.37
N ALA A 130 8.80 6.86 -15.87
CA ALA A 130 7.60 7.00 -15.06
C ALA A 130 7.30 5.76 -14.22
N TRP A 131 7.48 4.55 -14.77
CA TRP A 131 7.33 3.29 -14.06
C TRP A 131 8.33 3.11 -12.94
N HIS A 132 9.59 3.45 -13.21
CA HIS A 132 10.66 3.41 -12.22
C HIS A 132 10.40 4.41 -11.09
N GLU A 133 9.96 5.63 -11.43
CA GLU A 133 9.60 6.65 -10.45
C GLU A 133 8.42 6.19 -9.58
N PHE A 134 7.38 5.62 -10.18
CA PHE A 134 6.23 5.09 -9.42
C PHE A 134 6.64 3.97 -8.45
N THR A 135 7.36 2.97 -8.93
CA THR A 135 7.80 1.85 -8.07
C THR A 135 8.76 2.31 -6.98
N LYS A 136 9.61 3.29 -7.25
CA LYS A 136 10.51 3.91 -6.27
C LYS A 136 9.71 4.69 -5.21
N ALA A 137 8.71 5.45 -5.62
CA ALA A 137 7.83 6.21 -4.72
C ALA A 137 7.05 5.26 -3.79
N CYS A 138 6.45 4.18 -4.34
CA CYS A 138 5.75 3.16 -3.56
C CYS A 138 6.67 2.50 -2.51
N ARG A 139 7.91 2.17 -2.91
CA ARG A 139 8.90 1.58 -1.99
C ARG A 139 9.29 2.56 -0.87
N ALA A 140 9.50 3.83 -1.18
CA ALA A 140 9.84 4.86 -0.21
C ALA A 140 8.69 5.07 0.80
N GLU A 141 7.45 5.13 0.31
CA GLU A 141 6.27 5.24 1.17
C GLU A 141 6.15 4.05 2.11
N ARG A 142 6.27 2.81 1.60
CA ARG A 142 6.27 1.60 2.41
C ARG A 142 7.33 1.64 3.52
N GLN A 143 8.57 2.03 3.19
CA GLN A 143 9.65 2.15 4.17
C GLN A 143 9.33 3.19 5.25
N SER A 144 8.77 4.33 4.86
CA SER A 144 8.32 5.38 5.79
C SER A 144 7.23 4.89 6.74
N MET A 145 6.30 4.05 6.26
CA MET A 145 5.24 3.48 7.09
C MET A 145 5.79 2.45 8.08
N LEU A 146 6.68 1.56 7.64
CA LEU A 146 7.31 0.55 8.48
C LEU A 146 8.27 1.15 9.52
N GLY A 147 8.93 2.26 9.22
CA GLY A 147 9.79 2.97 10.15
C GLY A 147 9.05 3.69 11.30
N ARG A 148 7.71 3.70 11.28
CA ARG A 148 6.85 4.24 12.35
C ARG A 148 6.42 3.17 13.38
N LEU A 149 6.82 1.91 13.20
CA LEU A 149 6.60 0.79 14.12
C LEU A 149 7.67 0.75 15.21
#